data_17d333e400a138b59b0e201ab8ae5127
#
_entry.id   17d333e400a138b59b0e201ab8ae5127
#
_cell.length_a   1.000
_cell.length_b   1.000
_cell.length_c   1.000
_cell.angle_alpha   90.00
_cell.angle_beta   90.00
_cell.angle_gamma   90.00
#
_symmetry.space_group_name_H-M   'P 1'
#
loop_
_entity.id
_entity.type
_entity.pdbx_description
1 polymer ?
#
loop_
_entity_poly.entity_id
_entity_poly.type
_entity_poly.pdbx_seq_one_letter_code
_entity_poly.pdbx_strand_id
1 'polypeptide(L)'
;LAPLNPDMVILAFDFNGIVEGLENQEINYVLLPPAKNFEDVYSQIETIGSLVNKESEAFSTTRDMKIEINRILDNANFGDTSVYHEIGYSYGIYSVNSDSLIGQIYNSLGVVNIANNTEDPFGSGYPALTEEQVIESNPEYIVIGHSDYLNKDLSTRMGWEDINAIENSNVYFLDENLANNWGTTTVELVEQIAVTFEESAQTNPYSDYLLLVSLLILVMIVFFTNRINTKERV
;
A
#
# COMPACT_ATOMS: atom_id res chain seq x y z
N LEU A 1 -6.06 23.74 -24.05
CA LEU A 1 -6.69 24.28 -22.83
C LEU A 1 -7.40 25.63 -23.10
N ALA A 2 -6.78 26.57 -23.84
CA ALA A 2 -7.38 27.89 -24.11
C ALA A 2 -8.83 27.88 -24.65
N PRO A 3 -9.25 26.96 -25.55
CA PRO A 3 -10.64 26.91 -26.01
C PRO A 3 -11.68 26.56 -24.90
N LEU A 4 -11.23 25.97 -23.77
CA LEU A 4 -12.09 25.60 -22.64
C LEU A 4 -12.32 26.77 -21.69
N ASN A 5 -11.49 27.81 -21.76
CA ASN A 5 -11.51 28.99 -20.88
C ASN A 5 -11.70 28.63 -19.39
N PRO A 6 -10.84 27.79 -18.81
CA PRO A 6 -10.98 27.37 -17.42
C PRO A 6 -10.65 28.53 -16.46
N ASP A 7 -11.33 28.60 -15.31
CA ASP A 7 -10.99 29.53 -14.23
C ASP A 7 -9.67 29.17 -13.56
N MET A 8 -9.30 27.87 -13.55
CA MET A 8 -8.09 27.35 -12.96
C MET A 8 -7.71 26.01 -13.58
N VAL A 9 -6.41 25.70 -13.60
CA VAL A 9 -5.85 24.40 -14.02
C VAL A 9 -5.11 23.76 -12.85
N ILE A 10 -5.42 22.49 -12.57
CA ILE A 10 -4.68 21.69 -11.58
C ILE A 10 -3.71 20.81 -12.35
N LEU A 11 -2.43 20.83 -11.97
CA LEU A 11 -1.34 20.07 -12.59
C LEU A 11 -0.63 19.23 -11.54
N ALA A 12 -0.28 17.97 -11.88
CA ALA A 12 0.59 17.16 -11.05
C ALA A 12 2.06 17.58 -11.18
N PHE A 13 2.47 18.04 -12.36
CA PHE A 13 3.84 18.53 -12.65
C PHE A 13 3.85 19.41 -13.90
N ASP A 14 4.90 20.24 -14.02
CA ASP A 14 5.13 21.02 -15.22
C ASP A 14 5.78 20.16 -16.31
N PHE A 15 4.96 19.64 -17.20
CA PHE A 15 5.44 18.83 -18.33
C PHE A 15 5.51 19.68 -19.61
N ASN A 16 6.67 19.71 -20.28
CA ASN A 16 6.90 20.46 -21.52
C ASN A 16 6.56 21.97 -21.44
N GLY A 17 6.75 22.61 -20.29
CA GLY A 17 6.51 24.05 -20.13
C GLY A 17 5.03 24.44 -20.16
N ILE A 18 4.14 23.56 -19.69
CA ILE A 18 2.71 23.87 -19.57
C ILE A 18 2.49 25.09 -18.69
N VAL A 19 3.25 25.24 -17.61
CA VAL A 19 3.15 26.36 -16.67
C VAL A 19 3.42 27.68 -17.41
N GLU A 20 4.51 27.79 -18.15
CA GLU A 20 4.81 28.97 -18.97
C GLU A 20 3.68 29.27 -19.99
N GLY A 21 3.10 28.24 -20.57
CA GLY A 21 1.98 28.38 -21.49
C GLY A 21 0.71 28.92 -20.81
N LEU A 22 0.44 28.54 -19.56
CA LEU A 22 -0.68 29.04 -18.77
C LEU A 22 -0.46 30.49 -18.32
N GLU A 23 0.75 30.84 -17.86
CA GLU A 23 1.14 32.17 -17.48
C GLU A 23 1.03 33.17 -18.65
N ASN A 24 1.49 32.77 -19.84
CA ASN A 24 1.39 33.59 -21.05
C ASN A 24 -0.08 33.85 -21.48
N GLN A 25 -1.01 33.03 -21.02
CA GLN A 25 -2.45 33.16 -21.31
C GLN A 25 -3.25 33.70 -20.11
N GLU A 26 -2.56 34.09 -19.04
CA GLU A 26 -3.16 34.61 -17.79
C GLU A 26 -4.17 33.61 -17.17
N ILE A 27 -3.92 32.29 -17.35
CA ILE A 27 -4.74 31.23 -16.76
C ILE A 27 -4.16 30.84 -15.41
N ASN A 28 -4.98 30.91 -14.35
CA ASN A 28 -4.55 30.49 -13.03
C ASN A 28 -4.25 28.99 -12.99
N TYR A 29 -3.26 28.60 -12.22
CA TYR A 29 -2.93 27.18 -12.03
C TYR A 29 -2.48 26.89 -10.59
N VAL A 30 -2.53 25.62 -10.20
CA VAL A 30 -1.92 25.10 -8.98
C VAL A 30 -1.19 23.80 -9.30
N LEU A 31 0.01 23.64 -8.74
CA LEU A 31 0.78 22.39 -8.82
C LEU A 31 0.50 21.57 -7.57
N LEU A 32 -0.05 20.36 -7.76
CA LEU A 32 -0.27 19.35 -6.74
C LEU A 32 0.49 18.09 -7.18
N PRO A 33 1.77 17.95 -6.78
CA PRO A 33 2.60 16.82 -7.19
C PRO A 33 2.05 15.51 -6.63
N PRO A 34 2.46 14.34 -7.18
CA PRO A 34 2.07 13.04 -6.62
C PRO A 34 2.32 12.98 -5.12
N ALA A 35 1.28 12.57 -4.38
CA ALA A 35 1.36 12.44 -2.94
C ALA A 35 2.35 11.33 -2.56
N LYS A 36 3.25 11.61 -1.63
CA LYS A 36 4.25 10.64 -1.13
C LYS A 36 3.83 9.98 0.19
N ASN A 37 2.85 10.58 0.87
CA ASN A 37 2.37 10.12 2.17
C ASN A 37 0.93 10.58 2.40
N PHE A 38 0.32 10.13 3.50
CA PHE A 38 -1.06 10.49 3.83
C PHE A 38 -1.27 11.99 4.04
N GLU A 39 -0.33 12.71 4.65
CA GLU A 39 -0.47 14.15 4.89
C GLU A 39 -0.46 14.95 3.58
N ASP A 40 0.30 14.51 2.57
CA ASP A 40 0.24 15.11 1.24
C ASP A 40 -1.16 14.94 0.63
N VAL A 41 -1.76 13.75 0.76
CA VAL A 41 -3.13 13.49 0.28
C VAL A 41 -4.12 14.42 0.95
N TYR A 42 -4.08 14.53 2.28
CA TYR A 42 -5.00 15.39 3.03
C TYR A 42 -4.82 16.86 2.68
N SER A 43 -3.58 17.34 2.65
CA SER A 43 -3.25 18.71 2.30
C SER A 43 -3.75 19.09 0.90
N GLN A 44 -3.64 18.18 -0.07
CA GLN A 44 -4.11 18.43 -1.43
C GLN A 44 -5.63 18.49 -1.50
N ILE A 45 -6.36 17.62 -0.79
CA ILE A 45 -7.82 17.67 -0.68
C ILE A 45 -8.27 19.00 -0.08
N GLU A 46 -7.62 19.44 1.01
CA GLU A 46 -7.94 20.71 1.67
C GLU A 46 -7.60 21.93 0.80
N THR A 47 -6.48 21.85 0.05
CA THR A 47 -6.11 22.87 -0.94
C THR A 47 -7.18 23.01 -2.02
N ILE A 48 -7.61 21.88 -2.61
CA ILE A 48 -8.67 21.87 -3.63
C ILE A 48 -9.98 22.42 -3.03
N GLY A 49 -10.34 21.99 -1.81
CA GLY A 49 -11.51 22.51 -1.09
C GLY A 49 -11.49 24.03 -0.96
N SER A 50 -10.34 24.62 -0.58
CA SER A 50 -10.17 26.05 -0.48
C SER A 50 -10.32 26.76 -1.83
N LEU A 51 -9.74 26.19 -2.89
CA LEU A 51 -9.81 26.76 -4.25
C LEU A 51 -11.24 26.83 -4.79
N VAL A 52 -12.12 25.94 -4.35
CA VAL A 52 -13.52 25.88 -4.81
C VAL A 52 -14.55 26.33 -3.76
N ASN A 53 -14.10 26.99 -2.67
CA ASN A 53 -14.91 27.45 -1.52
C ASN A 53 -15.69 26.31 -0.84
N LYS A 54 -15.02 25.17 -0.61
CA LYS A 54 -15.54 23.95 0.01
C LYS A 54 -14.67 23.48 1.19
N GLU A 55 -14.12 24.43 1.95
CA GLU A 55 -13.19 24.14 3.05
C GLU A 55 -13.78 23.21 4.10
N SER A 56 -15.05 23.44 4.47
CA SER A 56 -15.72 22.62 5.49
C SER A 56 -15.92 21.17 5.05
N GLU A 57 -16.30 20.98 3.79
CA GLU A 57 -16.48 19.65 3.18
C GLU A 57 -15.13 18.94 3.06
N ALA A 58 -14.07 19.63 2.60
CA ALA A 58 -12.73 19.09 2.49
C ALA A 58 -12.19 18.65 3.85
N PHE A 59 -12.30 19.50 4.88
CA PHE A 59 -11.89 19.19 6.24
C PHE A 59 -12.66 17.99 6.83
N SER A 60 -13.98 17.91 6.59
CA SER A 60 -14.76 16.74 7.03
C SER A 60 -14.27 15.48 6.33
N THR A 61 -14.02 15.54 5.02
CA THR A 61 -13.52 14.41 4.23
C THR A 61 -12.17 13.92 4.76
N THR A 62 -11.18 14.82 4.93
CA THR A 62 -9.84 14.42 5.40
C THR A 62 -9.88 13.89 6.83
N ARG A 63 -10.72 14.46 7.70
CA ARG A 63 -10.93 13.93 9.06
C ARG A 63 -11.48 12.49 9.03
N ASP A 64 -12.49 12.24 8.22
CA ASP A 64 -13.14 10.93 8.13
C ASP A 64 -12.18 9.90 7.49
N MET A 65 -11.38 10.30 6.50
CA MET A 65 -10.30 9.49 5.94
C MET A 65 -9.25 9.12 7.00
N LYS A 66 -8.79 10.10 7.82
CA LYS A 66 -7.82 9.85 8.90
C LYS A 66 -8.34 8.81 9.89
N ILE A 67 -9.61 8.91 10.29
CA ILE A 67 -10.24 7.97 11.21
C ILE A 67 -10.25 6.56 10.62
N GLU A 68 -10.64 6.42 9.36
CA GLU A 68 -10.79 5.12 8.71
C GLU A 68 -9.42 4.48 8.41
N ILE A 69 -8.46 5.25 7.90
CA ILE A 69 -7.09 4.77 7.70
C ILE A 69 -6.49 4.29 9.03
N ASN A 70 -6.60 5.08 10.11
CA ASN A 70 -6.10 4.67 11.42
C ASN A 70 -6.80 3.39 11.90
N ARG A 71 -8.11 3.25 11.70
CA ARG A 71 -8.85 2.04 12.06
C ARG A 71 -8.30 0.79 11.35
N ILE A 72 -7.94 0.91 10.08
CA ILE A 72 -7.33 -0.19 9.31
C ILE A 72 -5.94 -0.49 9.86
N LEU A 73 -5.10 0.53 10.03
CA LEU A 73 -3.72 0.38 10.47
C LEU A 73 -3.61 -0.16 11.91
N ASP A 74 -4.48 0.28 12.82
CA ASP A 74 -4.49 -0.19 14.23
C ASP A 74 -4.85 -1.69 14.35
N ASN A 75 -5.58 -2.23 13.38
CA ASN A 75 -5.94 -3.64 13.33
C ASN A 75 -4.91 -4.48 12.54
N ALA A 76 -4.01 -3.84 11.81
CA ALA A 76 -2.98 -4.51 11.01
C ALA A 76 -1.76 -4.84 11.87
N ASN A 77 -1.29 -6.08 11.79
CA ASN A 77 -0.03 -6.52 12.39
C ASN A 77 0.52 -7.69 11.56
N PHE A 78 1.20 -7.37 10.49
CA PHE A 78 1.72 -8.36 9.55
C PHE A 78 3.19 -8.75 9.83
N GLY A 79 3.80 -8.18 10.87
CA GLY A 79 5.15 -8.51 11.32
C GLY A 79 6.21 -8.26 10.26
N ASP A 80 7.21 -9.16 10.20
CA ASP A 80 8.32 -9.06 9.24
C ASP A 80 7.98 -9.59 7.84
N THR A 81 6.67 -9.69 7.49
CA THR A 81 6.21 -10.15 6.18
C THR A 81 6.80 -9.32 5.06
N SER A 82 7.41 -9.98 4.07
CA SER A 82 8.07 -9.30 2.96
C SER A 82 7.20 -9.21 1.71
N VAL A 83 7.26 -8.08 1.02
CA VAL A 83 6.50 -7.82 -0.22
C VAL A 83 7.39 -7.28 -1.33
N TYR A 84 7.14 -7.75 -2.54
CA TYR A 84 7.52 -7.11 -3.78
C TYR A 84 6.29 -6.49 -4.43
N HIS A 85 6.32 -5.17 -4.69
CA HIS A 85 5.26 -4.47 -5.41
C HIS A 85 5.74 -4.10 -6.81
N GLU A 86 5.09 -4.62 -7.84
CA GLU A 86 5.43 -4.35 -9.23
C GLU A 86 4.49 -3.29 -9.81
N ILE A 87 5.07 -2.20 -10.34
CA ILE A 87 4.33 -1.12 -11.02
C ILE A 87 4.55 -1.08 -12.53
N GLY A 88 5.42 -1.93 -13.05
CA GLY A 88 5.69 -2.08 -14.47
C GLY A 88 6.72 -3.16 -14.74
N TYR A 89 6.61 -3.80 -15.91
CA TYR A 89 7.48 -4.88 -16.34
C TYR A 89 7.98 -4.71 -17.79
N SER A 90 7.16 -4.22 -18.71
CA SER A 90 7.45 -4.19 -20.14
C SER A 90 8.68 -3.36 -20.55
N TYR A 91 9.03 -2.36 -19.74
CA TYR A 91 10.20 -1.48 -20.00
C TYR A 91 11.25 -1.57 -18.89
N GLY A 92 11.20 -2.59 -18.09
CA GLY A 92 12.04 -2.83 -16.92
C GLY A 92 11.19 -3.10 -15.69
N ILE A 93 11.79 -3.75 -14.70
CA ILE A 93 11.12 -4.05 -13.44
C ILE A 93 11.16 -2.79 -12.57
N TYR A 94 9.99 -2.18 -12.34
CA TYR A 94 9.85 -1.03 -11.45
C TYR A 94 9.01 -1.41 -10.23
N SER A 95 9.42 -0.88 -9.10
CA SER A 95 8.76 -1.10 -7.81
C SER A 95 8.45 0.23 -7.13
N VAL A 96 7.96 0.17 -5.91
CA VAL A 96 7.74 1.31 -5.01
C VAL A 96 8.69 1.20 -3.83
N ASN A 97 9.19 2.31 -3.29
CA ASN A 97 9.92 2.35 -2.02
C ASN A 97 9.24 3.28 -1.00
N SER A 98 9.86 3.47 0.17
CA SER A 98 9.30 4.29 1.25
C SER A 98 9.10 5.79 0.91
N ASP A 99 9.61 6.27 -0.23
CA ASP A 99 9.40 7.64 -0.70
C ASP A 99 8.14 7.80 -1.56
N SER A 100 7.35 6.73 -1.74
CA SER A 100 6.06 6.73 -2.43
C SER A 100 4.89 6.51 -1.45
N LEU A 101 3.68 6.90 -1.84
CA LEU A 101 2.46 6.70 -1.03
C LEU A 101 2.23 5.20 -0.73
N ILE A 102 2.36 4.33 -1.73
CA ILE A 102 2.19 2.87 -1.55
C ILE A 102 3.26 2.31 -0.62
N GLY A 103 4.52 2.74 -0.76
CA GLY A 103 5.60 2.35 0.15
C GLY A 103 5.35 2.79 1.58
N GLN A 104 4.78 3.99 1.78
CA GLN A 104 4.35 4.46 3.10
C GLN A 104 3.19 3.64 3.67
N ILE A 105 2.26 3.17 2.82
CA ILE A 105 1.19 2.25 3.26
C ILE A 105 1.81 0.96 3.78
N TYR A 106 2.74 0.32 3.05
CA TYR A 106 3.43 -0.88 3.52
C TYR A 106 4.16 -0.67 4.84
N ASN A 107 4.91 0.42 4.98
CA ASN A 107 5.58 0.76 6.22
C ASN A 107 4.59 0.91 7.39
N SER A 108 3.44 1.57 7.15
CA SER A 108 2.41 1.77 8.17
C SER A 108 1.71 0.48 8.58
N LEU A 109 1.63 -0.51 7.68
CA LEU A 109 1.13 -1.86 7.94
C LEU A 109 2.18 -2.77 8.59
N GLY A 110 3.43 -2.31 8.76
CA GLY A 110 4.53 -3.10 9.31
C GLY A 110 5.11 -4.13 8.32
N VAL A 111 4.82 -3.99 7.02
CA VAL A 111 5.28 -4.91 5.97
C VAL A 111 6.65 -4.48 5.45
N VAL A 112 7.56 -5.42 5.26
CA VAL A 112 8.92 -5.19 4.75
C VAL A 112 8.88 -5.17 3.22
N ASN A 113 8.99 -3.99 2.63
CA ASN A 113 9.08 -3.87 1.18
C ASN A 113 10.53 -4.07 0.71
N ILE A 114 10.76 -5.05 -0.18
CA ILE A 114 12.11 -5.40 -0.65
C ILE A 114 12.81 -4.26 -1.40
N ALA A 115 12.04 -3.33 -1.98
CA ALA A 115 12.57 -2.19 -2.73
C ALA A 115 13.03 -1.01 -1.86
N ASN A 116 12.80 -1.03 -0.52
CA ASN A 116 13.13 0.11 0.35
C ASN A 116 14.62 0.49 0.36
N ASN A 117 15.50 -0.46 0.12
CA ASN A 117 16.96 -0.23 0.08
C ASN A 117 17.52 -0.17 -1.34
N THR A 118 16.68 -0.16 -2.37
CA THR A 118 17.11 -0.06 -3.77
C THR A 118 17.45 1.39 -4.10
N GLU A 119 18.53 1.60 -4.86
CA GLU A 119 18.92 2.94 -5.32
C GLU A 119 17.81 3.59 -6.14
N ASP A 120 17.42 4.78 -5.76
CA ASP A 120 16.50 5.66 -6.50
C ASP A 120 17.18 7.01 -6.76
N PRO A 121 17.99 7.12 -7.82
CA PRO A 121 18.82 8.29 -8.09
C PRO A 121 18.01 9.59 -8.28
N PHE A 122 16.73 9.47 -8.58
CA PHE A 122 15.85 10.62 -8.82
C PHE A 122 14.97 10.96 -7.60
N GLY A 123 15.00 10.14 -6.55
CA GLY A 123 14.12 10.31 -5.38
C GLY A 123 12.64 10.28 -5.75
N SER A 124 12.33 9.49 -6.77
CA SER A 124 10.97 9.39 -7.33
C SER A 124 10.02 8.60 -6.44
N GLY A 125 10.55 7.68 -5.63
CA GLY A 125 9.79 6.66 -4.91
C GLY A 125 9.54 5.39 -5.74
N TYR A 126 10.10 5.34 -6.97
CA TYR A 126 9.85 4.27 -7.93
C TYR A 126 11.17 3.69 -8.49
N PRO A 127 11.94 2.95 -7.67
CA PRO A 127 13.21 2.38 -8.08
C PRO A 127 13.03 1.28 -9.13
N ALA A 128 14.05 1.15 -10.00
CA ALA A 128 14.19 0.00 -10.89
C ALA A 128 14.90 -1.14 -10.15
N LEU A 129 14.40 -2.36 -10.31
CA LEU A 129 15.03 -3.59 -9.82
C LEU A 129 15.49 -4.46 -10.98
N THR A 130 16.35 -5.43 -10.67
CA THR A 130 16.67 -6.53 -11.60
C THR A 130 15.88 -7.79 -11.20
N GLU A 131 15.76 -8.75 -12.11
CA GLU A 131 15.16 -10.07 -11.82
C GLU A 131 15.90 -10.75 -10.66
N GLU A 132 17.23 -10.69 -10.66
CA GLU A 132 18.07 -11.28 -9.63
C GLU A 132 17.78 -10.68 -8.24
N GLN A 133 17.57 -9.36 -8.16
CA GLN A 133 17.25 -8.71 -6.89
C GLN A 133 15.91 -9.20 -6.33
N VAL A 134 14.90 -9.40 -7.18
CA VAL A 134 13.61 -9.94 -6.75
C VAL A 134 13.75 -11.39 -6.29
N ILE A 135 14.46 -12.24 -7.07
CA ILE A 135 14.71 -13.64 -6.76
C ILE A 135 15.51 -13.79 -5.45
N GLU A 136 16.61 -13.05 -5.30
CA GLU A 136 17.46 -13.10 -4.10
C GLU A 136 16.74 -12.61 -2.83
N SER A 137 15.85 -11.62 -2.98
CA SER A 137 15.02 -11.12 -1.87
C SER A 137 13.95 -12.13 -1.45
N ASN A 138 13.57 -13.04 -2.33
CA ASN A 138 12.60 -14.11 -2.09
C ASN A 138 11.36 -13.67 -1.31
N PRO A 139 10.58 -12.69 -1.84
CA PRO A 139 9.45 -12.10 -1.12
C PRO A 139 8.35 -13.15 -0.82
N GLU A 140 7.68 -12.97 0.32
CA GLU A 140 6.54 -13.81 0.73
C GLU A 140 5.25 -13.42 -0.01
N TYR A 141 5.19 -12.19 -0.52
CA TYR A 141 4.07 -11.63 -1.27
C TYR A 141 4.54 -10.91 -2.51
N ILE A 142 3.78 -11.03 -3.58
CA ILE A 142 3.91 -10.21 -4.78
C ILE A 142 2.59 -9.48 -5.01
N VAL A 143 2.67 -8.15 -5.16
CA VAL A 143 1.52 -7.31 -5.47
C VAL A 143 1.76 -6.62 -6.80
N ILE A 144 0.84 -6.79 -7.75
CA ILE A 144 0.90 -6.21 -9.09
C ILE A 144 -0.06 -5.03 -9.17
N GLY A 145 0.49 -3.82 -9.36
CA GLY A 145 -0.25 -2.56 -9.43
C GLY A 145 -0.44 -1.98 -10.84
N HIS A 146 -0.31 -2.81 -11.89
CA HIS A 146 -0.43 -2.36 -13.28
C HIS A 146 -1.15 -3.41 -14.14
N SER A 147 -1.65 -2.99 -15.31
CA SER A 147 -2.35 -3.86 -16.27
C SER A 147 -1.47 -4.45 -17.36
N ASP A 148 -0.18 -4.08 -17.39
CA ASP A 148 0.81 -4.48 -18.43
C ASP A 148 1.25 -5.97 -18.30
N TYR A 149 0.50 -6.76 -17.61
CA TYR A 149 0.76 -8.19 -17.45
C TYR A 149 0.18 -8.99 -18.64
N LEU A 150 0.96 -9.15 -19.68
CA LEU A 150 0.62 -10.05 -20.77
C LEU A 150 0.55 -11.52 -20.30
N ASN A 151 1.21 -11.87 -19.21
CA ASN A 151 1.13 -13.16 -18.53
C ASN A 151 0.85 -12.95 -17.03
N LYS A 152 -0.36 -13.31 -16.59
CA LYS A 152 -0.72 -13.34 -15.16
C LYS A 152 0.03 -14.43 -14.38
N ASP A 153 0.65 -15.37 -15.08
CA ASP A 153 1.44 -16.44 -14.50
C ASP A 153 2.90 -16.02 -14.40
N LEU A 154 3.29 -15.50 -13.25
CA LEU A 154 4.64 -15.05 -12.96
C LEU A 154 5.65 -16.20 -12.88
N SER A 155 5.19 -17.44 -12.68
CA SER A 155 6.06 -18.64 -12.65
C SER A 155 6.72 -18.92 -14.00
N THR A 156 6.22 -18.31 -15.08
CA THR A 156 6.82 -18.42 -16.42
C THR A 156 8.03 -17.52 -16.62
N ARG A 157 8.29 -16.58 -15.69
CA ARG A 157 9.51 -15.77 -15.67
C ARG A 157 10.67 -16.64 -15.18
N MET A 158 11.82 -16.54 -15.84
CA MET A 158 12.98 -17.41 -15.56
C MET A 158 13.47 -17.23 -14.11
N GLY A 159 13.46 -18.31 -13.33
CA GLY A 159 13.91 -18.33 -11.94
C GLY A 159 12.90 -17.81 -10.92
N TRP A 160 11.69 -17.46 -11.35
CA TRP A 160 10.65 -16.98 -10.43
C TRP A 160 9.83 -18.11 -9.82
N GLU A 161 9.89 -19.31 -10.40
CA GLU A 161 9.14 -20.49 -9.97
C GLU A 161 9.40 -20.88 -8.50
N ASP A 162 10.62 -20.60 -8.00
CA ASP A 162 11.05 -20.92 -6.63
C ASP A 162 10.86 -19.74 -5.63
N ILE A 163 10.25 -18.62 -6.05
CA ILE A 163 9.96 -17.51 -5.13
C ILE A 163 8.83 -17.90 -4.18
N ASN A 164 9.00 -17.68 -2.89
CA ASN A 164 8.03 -18.01 -1.84
C ASN A 164 6.61 -17.54 -2.16
N ALA A 165 6.45 -16.32 -2.67
CA ALA A 165 5.15 -15.79 -3.06
C ALA A 165 4.48 -16.60 -4.15
N ILE A 166 5.24 -17.15 -5.09
CA ILE A 166 4.71 -17.96 -6.22
C ILE A 166 4.41 -19.36 -5.75
N GLU A 167 5.33 -20.00 -5.00
CA GLU A 167 5.11 -21.35 -4.44
C GLU A 167 3.87 -21.40 -3.56
N ASN A 168 3.62 -20.36 -2.77
CA ASN A 168 2.49 -20.29 -1.84
C ASN A 168 1.24 -19.62 -2.43
N SER A 169 1.26 -19.24 -3.72
CA SER A 169 0.14 -18.55 -4.40
C SER A 169 -0.22 -17.19 -3.79
N ASN A 170 0.74 -16.51 -3.18
CA ASN A 170 0.61 -15.18 -2.58
C ASN A 170 0.88 -14.07 -3.61
N VAL A 171 0.21 -14.14 -4.76
CA VAL A 171 0.30 -13.16 -5.84
C VAL A 171 -1.04 -12.46 -5.98
N TYR A 172 -1.05 -11.15 -5.79
CA TYR A 172 -2.26 -10.33 -5.74
C TYR A 172 -2.21 -9.22 -6.78
N PHE A 173 -3.38 -8.84 -7.28
CA PHE A 173 -3.53 -7.79 -8.28
C PHE A 173 -4.36 -6.66 -7.67
N LEU A 174 -3.76 -5.47 -7.55
CA LEU A 174 -4.48 -4.26 -7.18
C LEU A 174 -5.28 -3.72 -8.36
N ASP A 175 -6.40 -3.06 -8.06
CA ASP A 175 -7.07 -2.25 -9.07
C ASP A 175 -6.12 -1.14 -9.54
N GLU A 176 -5.85 -1.09 -10.85
CA GLU A 176 -4.92 -0.14 -11.45
C GLU A 176 -5.33 1.32 -11.21
N ASN A 177 -6.64 1.60 -11.15
CA ASN A 177 -7.12 2.93 -10.86
C ASN A 177 -6.85 3.34 -9.40
N LEU A 178 -6.89 2.41 -8.46
CA LEU A 178 -6.51 2.68 -7.07
C LEU A 178 -5.00 2.83 -6.94
N ALA A 179 -4.21 1.96 -7.57
CA ALA A 179 -2.75 1.96 -7.49
C ALA A 179 -2.12 3.23 -8.09
N ASN A 180 -2.74 3.82 -9.11
CA ASN A 180 -2.21 4.97 -9.84
C ASN A 180 -2.87 6.31 -9.48
N ASN A 181 -3.75 6.34 -8.49
CA ASN A 181 -4.44 7.55 -8.06
C ASN A 181 -4.23 7.81 -6.56
N TRP A 182 -4.34 9.07 -6.18
CA TRP A 182 -4.36 9.50 -4.79
C TRP A 182 -5.48 10.53 -4.59
N GLY A 183 -5.99 10.62 -3.38
CA GLY A 183 -7.15 11.45 -3.02
C GLY A 183 -8.08 10.70 -2.09
N THR A 184 -9.38 10.85 -2.26
CA THR A 184 -10.38 10.19 -1.39
C THR A 184 -10.36 8.65 -1.50
N THR A 185 -9.92 8.10 -2.63
CA THR A 185 -9.76 6.66 -2.86
C THR A 185 -8.57 6.05 -2.11
N THR A 186 -7.72 6.86 -1.48
CA THR A 186 -6.58 6.35 -0.69
C THR A 186 -7.04 5.45 0.47
N VAL A 187 -8.22 5.68 1.04
CA VAL A 187 -8.78 4.78 2.07
C VAL A 187 -9.00 3.38 1.52
N GLU A 188 -9.63 3.29 0.35
CA GLU A 188 -9.89 2.02 -0.34
C GLU A 188 -8.58 1.32 -0.76
N LEU A 189 -7.57 2.08 -1.19
CA LEU A 189 -6.24 1.55 -1.48
C LEU A 189 -5.59 0.91 -0.24
N VAL A 190 -5.64 1.59 0.92
CA VAL A 190 -5.11 1.07 2.18
C VAL A 190 -5.85 -0.21 2.58
N GLU A 191 -7.18 -0.24 2.47
CA GLU A 191 -7.99 -1.41 2.78
C GLU A 191 -7.66 -2.58 1.84
N GLN A 192 -7.58 -2.34 0.55
CA GLN A 192 -7.26 -3.39 -0.43
C GLN A 192 -5.87 -3.98 -0.19
N ILE A 193 -4.88 -3.15 0.12
CA ILE A 193 -3.53 -3.62 0.47
C ILE A 193 -3.56 -4.41 1.79
N ALA A 194 -4.26 -3.94 2.83
CA ALA A 194 -4.32 -4.65 4.11
C ALA A 194 -4.97 -6.03 3.98
N VAL A 195 -6.09 -6.14 3.26
CA VAL A 195 -6.79 -7.41 3.00
C VAL A 195 -5.88 -8.44 2.31
N THR A 196 -4.97 -8.00 1.43
CA THR A 196 -3.99 -8.86 0.77
C THR A 196 -3.20 -9.71 1.78
N PHE A 197 -2.83 -9.14 2.92
CA PHE A 197 -2.05 -9.84 3.95
C PHE A 197 -2.93 -10.58 4.96
N GLU A 198 -4.18 -10.14 5.17
CA GLU A 198 -5.12 -10.80 6.07
C GLU A 198 -5.60 -12.16 5.55
N GLU A 199 -5.91 -12.26 4.26
CA GLU A 199 -6.44 -13.49 3.64
C GLU A 199 -5.46 -14.65 3.77
N SER A 200 -4.16 -14.40 3.66
CA SER A 200 -3.17 -15.46 3.80
C SER A 200 -2.89 -15.84 5.25
N ALA A 201 -3.04 -14.93 6.20
CA ALA A 201 -2.95 -15.24 7.62
C ALA A 201 -4.04 -16.24 8.04
N GLN A 202 -5.23 -16.18 7.41
CA GLN A 202 -6.34 -17.11 7.67
C GLN A 202 -6.17 -18.48 6.98
N THR A 203 -5.39 -18.55 5.90
CA THR A 203 -5.13 -19.83 5.17
C THR A 203 -3.96 -20.61 5.75
N ASN A 204 -3.24 -20.08 6.75
CA ASN A 204 -2.16 -20.80 7.40
C ASN A 204 -2.72 -21.98 8.23
N PRO A 205 -2.52 -23.26 7.83
CA PRO A 205 -3.08 -24.42 8.53
C PRO A 205 -2.55 -24.57 9.97
N TYR A 206 -1.50 -23.83 10.33
CA TYR A 206 -0.95 -23.80 11.69
C TYR A 206 -1.64 -22.79 12.61
N SER A 207 -2.42 -21.82 12.08
CA SER A 207 -3.15 -20.84 12.92
C SER A 207 -4.21 -21.53 13.77
N ASP A 208 -4.96 -22.47 13.19
CA ASP A 208 -5.97 -23.27 13.90
C ASP A 208 -5.32 -24.22 14.91
N TYR A 209 -4.15 -24.76 14.59
CA TYR A 209 -3.38 -25.62 15.50
C TYR A 209 -2.82 -24.83 16.70
N LEU A 210 -2.30 -23.63 16.48
CA LEU A 210 -1.83 -22.74 17.55
C LEU A 210 -2.99 -22.26 18.45
N LEU A 211 -4.14 -21.96 17.88
CA LEU A 211 -5.35 -21.64 18.62
C LEU A 211 -5.83 -22.84 19.47
N LEU A 212 -5.83 -24.06 18.92
CA LEU A 212 -6.17 -25.29 19.66
C LEU A 212 -5.17 -25.59 20.75
N VAL A 213 -3.86 -25.40 20.53
CA VAL A 213 -2.83 -25.60 21.54
C VAL A 213 -2.95 -24.56 22.64
N SER A 214 -3.20 -23.30 22.33
CA SER A 214 -3.40 -22.23 23.33
C SER A 214 -4.65 -22.49 24.20
N LEU A 215 -5.75 -22.97 23.60
CA LEU A 215 -6.95 -23.35 24.29
C LEU A 215 -6.75 -24.55 25.23
N LEU A 216 -5.98 -25.56 24.79
CA LEU A 216 -5.61 -26.72 25.60
C LEU A 216 -4.73 -26.35 26.80
N ILE A 217 -3.78 -25.42 26.61
CA ILE A 217 -2.95 -24.90 27.71
C ILE A 217 -3.82 -24.13 28.71
N LEU A 218 -4.76 -23.31 28.26
CA LEU A 218 -5.69 -22.57 29.12
C LEU A 218 -6.57 -23.53 29.94
N VAL A 219 -7.12 -24.56 29.31
CA VAL A 219 -7.93 -25.61 29.97
C VAL A 219 -7.09 -26.35 31.01
N MET A 220 -5.83 -26.69 30.70
CA MET A 220 -4.92 -27.32 31.68
C MET A 220 -4.63 -26.42 32.87
N ILE A 221 -4.38 -25.13 32.66
CA ILE A 221 -4.16 -24.16 33.73
C ILE A 221 -5.38 -24.09 34.65
N VAL A 222 -6.60 -23.98 34.10
CA VAL A 222 -7.85 -23.95 34.85
C VAL A 222 -8.06 -25.26 35.65
N PHE A 223 -7.71 -26.41 35.06
CA PHE A 223 -7.82 -27.70 35.72
C PHE A 223 -6.82 -27.83 36.89
N PHE A 224 -5.60 -27.39 36.73
CA PHE A 224 -4.56 -27.41 37.78
C PHE A 224 -4.89 -26.43 38.91
N THR A 225 -5.36 -25.22 38.62
CA THR A 225 -5.74 -24.26 39.66
C THR A 225 -6.96 -24.73 40.47
N ASN A 226 -7.96 -25.34 39.85
CA ASN A 226 -9.07 -25.93 40.54
C ASN A 226 -8.67 -27.14 41.45
N ARG A 227 -7.69 -27.91 41.03
CA ARG A 227 -7.19 -29.06 41.81
C ARG A 227 -6.34 -28.66 43.01
N ILE A 228 -5.70 -27.51 42.96
CA ILE A 228 -4.93 -26.94 44.07
C ILE A 228 -5.94 -26.37 45.10
N ASN A 229 -6.94 -25.60 44.66
CA ASN A 229 -7.97 -25.03 45.53
C ASN A 229 -8.88 -26.04 46.23
N THR A 230 -9.04 -27.26 45.68
CA THR A 230 -9.79 -28.35 46.34
C THR A 230 -8.94 -29.09 47.35
N LYS A 231 -7.61 -29.05 47.31
CA LYS A 231 -6.75 -29.67 48.33
C LYS A 231 -6.49 -28.80 49.57
N GLU A 232 -6.75 -27.51 49.51
CA GLU A 232 -6.66 -26.58 50.62
C GLU A 232 -7.96 -26.50 51.47
N ARG A 233 -9.02 -27.21 51.08
CA ARG A 233 -10.31 -27.22 51.75
C ARG A 233 -10.65 -28.54 52.46
N VAL A 234 -9.69 -29.44 52.65
CA VAL A 234 -9.73 -30.65 53.48
C VAL A 234 -8.61 -30.53 54.55
#